data_23264556f2e433e69d84a26e62cb6fe8
#
_entry.id   23264556f2e433e69d84a26e62cb6fe8
#
_cell.length_a   1.000
_cell.length_b   1.000
_cell.length_c   1.000
_cell.angle_alpha   90.00
_cell.angle_beta   90.00
_cell.angle_gamma   90.00
#
_symmetry.space_group_name_H-M   'P 1'
#
loop_
_entity.id
_entity.type
_entity.pdbx_description
1 polymer ?
#
loop_
_entity_poly.entity_id
_entity_poly.type
_entity_poly.pdbx_seq_one_letter_code
_entity_poly.pdbx_strand_id
1 'polypeptide(L)'
;AYFTWISGFSLMIIIYYWGAESFLIDREVMDLTQWQAIGISVGAFIAGWVIYDQLCKSPLGKKVVALSAIVFILILFAAYGFTHVYSGRGAFVHVGAMVGTIMVANVFFVIIPNQKIVVADLIAGREPAAYLGDEAKQRSTHNNYLTLPVLLMMISSHFPMVFSNKHSWLVVALVIIIGGIIRDYYNAKNAGGSGSRLKWQWPSAAVFMAVLIVFISYREDVKVAEDDQLESNDVLAIVQTRCVSCHAAKTTDEDIEEAPGGVKLETIAEIKKYSAKILKQSVLTNAMPLANKTKMTKKERQGLGDWIRRGMPVEED
;
A
#
# COMPACT_ATOMS: atom_id res chain seq x y z
N ALA A 1 10.13 18.84 -2.69
CA ALA A 1 8.88 18.53 -1.95
C ALA A 1 7.63 19.00 -2.72
N TYR A 2 7.53 20.26 -3.26
CA TYR A 2 6.34 20.74 -3.98
C TYR A 2 6.02 19.89 -5.20
N PHE A 3 6.92 19.85 -6.17
CA PHE A 3 6.71 19.12 -7.43
C PHE A 3 6.51 17.63 -7.19
N THR A 4 7.20 17.05 -6.23
CA THR A 4 7.04 15.63 -5.89
C THR A 4 5.63 15.33 -5.38
N TRP A 5 5.08 16.18 -4.51
CA TRP A 5 3.72 16.00 -4.03
C TRP A 5 2.67 16.27 -5.10
N ILE A 6 2.81 17.37 -5.85
CA ILE A 6 1.87 17.72 -6.93
C ILE A 6 1.84 16.61 -7.97
N SER A 7 3.00 16.14 -8.45
CA SER A 7 3.06 15.06 -9.45
C SER A 7 2.49 13.74 -8.91
N GLY A 8 2.84 13.37 -7.68
CA GLY A 8 2.31 12.15 -7.05
C GLY A 8 0.80 12.22 -6.80
N PHE A 9 0.30 13.36 -6.36
CA PHE A 9 -1.13 13.56 -6.15
C PHE A 9 -1.90 13.61 -7.48
N SER A 10 -1.35 14.25 -8.51
CA SER A 10 -1.94 14.23 -9.85
C SER A 10 -2.01 12.81 -10.42
N LEU A 11 -0.95 12.02 -10.25
CA LEU A 11 -0.95 10.62 -10.66
C LEU A 11 -1.99 9.80 -9.89
N MET A 12 -2.16 10.05 -8.59
CA MET A 12 -3.19 9.41 -7.78
C MET A 12 -4.60 9.78 -8.26
N ILE A 13 -4.86 11.04 -8.64
CA ILE A 13 -6.14 11.47 -9.22
C ILE A 13 -6.41 10.71 -10.51
N ILE A 14 -5.43 10.62 -11.41
CA ILE A 14 -5.61 9.97 -12.71
C ILE A 14 -5.88 8.47 -12.53
N ILE A 15 -5.10 7.78 -11.70
CA ILE A 15 -5.19 6.32 -11.58
C ILE A 15 -6.33 5.91 -10.64
N TYR A 16 -6.42 6.53 -9.44
CA TYR A 16 -7.32 6.03 -8.39
C TYR A 16 -8.62 6.79 -8.28
N TYR A 17 -8.70 8.04 -8.73
CA TYR A 17 -9.95 8.78 -8.65
C TYR A 17 -10.69 8.77 -9.97
N TRP A 18 -10.00 8.96 -11.09
CA TRP A 18 -10.62 8.82 -12.40
C TRP A 18 -10.97 7.36 -12.70
N GLY A 19 -10.00 6.44 -12.52
CA GLY A 19 -10.21 4.99 -12.65
C GLY A 19 -10.67 4.31 -11.35
N ALA A 20 -11.55 4.94 -10.55
CA ALA A 20 -11.92 4.45 -9.22
C ALA A 20 -12.53 3.05 -9.22
N GLU A 21 -13.38 2.75 -10.19
CA GLU A 21 -14.04 1.44 -10.34
C GLU A 21 -13.04 0.31 -10.61
N SER A 22 -11.90 0.60 -11.25
CA SER A 22 -10.90 -0.39 -11.61
C SER A 22 -9.74 -0.51 -10.61
N PHE A 23 -9.46 0.55 -9.83
CA PHE A 23 -8.24 0.59 -9.01
C PHE A 23 -8.48 0.88 -7.53
N LEU A 24 -9.58 1.56 -7.18
CA LEU A 24 -9.84 2.00 -5.81
C LEU A 24 -10.97 1.21 -5.14
N ILE A 25 -12.12 1.10 -5.80
CA ILE A 25 -13.33 0.53 -5.23
C ILE A 25 -13.33 -0.98 -5.44
N ASP A 26 -13.44 -1.74 -4.36
CA ASP A 26 -13.73 -3.17 -4.39
C ASP A 26 -15.09 -3.39 -3.69
N ARG A 27 -16.11 -3.74 -4.47
CA ARG A 27 -17.49 -3.87 -3.98
C ARG A 27 -17.69 -5.08 -3.05
N GLU A 28 -16.74 -6.04 -3.01
CA GLU A 28 -16.74 -7.09 -2.00
C GLU A 28 -16.24 -6.58 -0.64
N VAL A 29 -15.41 -5.52 -0.63
CA VAL A 29 -14.94 -4.88 0.60
C VAL A 29 -15.98 -3.87 1.08
N MET A 30 -16.35 -2.92 0.23
CA MET A 30 -17.39 -1.92 0.53
C MET A 30 -17.99 -1.39 -0.77
N ASP A 31 -19.32 -1.41 -0.87
CA ASP A 31 -20.02 -0.86 -2.03
C ASP A 31 -20.12 0.67 -1.92
N LEU A 32 -19.22 1.34 -2.61
CA LEU A 32 -19.07 2.79 -2.62
C LEU A 32 -19.31 3.35 -4.02
N THR A 33 -19.86 4.54 -4.07
CA THR A 33 -19.81 5.37 -5.27
C THR A 33 -18.41 6.02 -5.38
N GLN A 34 -17.99 6.37 -6.59
CA GLN A 34 -16.73 7.06 -6.85
C GLN A 34 -16.57 8.31 -5.95
N TRP A 35 -17.58 9.13 -5.81
CA TRP A 35 -17.54 10.35 -5.00
C TRP A 35 -17.42 10.08 -3.50
N GLN A 36 -18.04 9.01 -3.01
CA GLN A 36 -17.88 8.57 -1.62
C GLN A 36 -16.44 8.12 -1.36
N ALA A 37 -15.87 7.31 -2.26
CA ALA A 37 -14.50 6.86 -2.14
C ALA A 37 -13.51 8.04 -2.15
N ILE A 38 -13.67 9.00 -3.06
CA ILE A 38 -12.85 10.22 -3.11
C ILE A 38 -13.02 11.04 -1.83
N GLY A 39 -14.27 11.23 -1.37
CA GLY A 39 -14.56 12.00 -0.16
C GLY A 39 -13.92 11.42 1.10
N ILE A 40 -13.97 10.09 1.27
CA ILE A 40 -13.30 9.39 2.37
C ILE A 40 -11.78 9.58 2.28
N SER A 41 -11.18 9.46 1.09
CA SER A 41 -9.75 9.63 0.87
C SER A 41 -9.28 11.05 1.24
N VAL A 42 -9.90 12.07 0.66
CA VAL A 42 -9.53 13.48 0.90
C VAL A 42 -9.78 13.85 2.37
N GLY A 43 -10.92 13.43 2.92
CA GLY A 43 -11.26 13.63 4.33
C GLY A 43 -10.21 13.02 5.27
N ALA A 44 -9.75 11.80 4.97
CA ALA A 44 -8.72 11.14 5.76
C ALA A 44 -7.35 11.85 5.67
N PHE A 45 -7.00 12.41 4.51
CA PHE A 45 -5.75 13.17 4.36
C PHE A 45 -5.78 14.47 5.17
N ILE A 46 -6.89 15.20 5.11
CA ILE A 46 -7.08 16.43 5.90
C ILE A 46 -7.09 16.10 7.39
N ALA A 47 -7.89 15.12 7.81
CA ALA A 47 -7.98 14.72 9.20
C ALA A 47 -6.62 14.21 9.73
N GLY A 48 -5.92 13.38 8.94
CA GLY A 48 -4.60 12.87 9.28
C GLY A 48 -3.60 13.99 9.55
N TRP A 49 -3.55 15.02 8.70
CA TRP A 49 -2.70 16.17 8.92
C TRP A 49 -3.11 16.96 10.17
N VAL A 50 -4.39 17.30 10.30
CA VAL A 50 -4.87 18.13 11.43
C VAL A 50 -4.62 17.42 12.75
N ILE A 51 -4.99 16.14 12.87
CA ILE A 51 -4.77 15.34 14.09
C ILE A 51 -3.27 15.27 14.44
N TYR A 52 -2.43 14.94 13.46
CA TYR A 52 -1.00 14.86 13.65
C TYR A 52 -0.40 16.20 14.09
N ASP A 53 -0.80 17.31 13.45
CA ASP A 53 -0.30 18.65 13.80
C ASP A 53 -0.68 19.06 15.20
N GLN A 54 -1.94 18.83 15.62
CA GLN A 54 -2.41 19.11 16.97
C GLN A 54 -1.68 18.26 18.02
N LEU A 55 -1.42 16.98 17.74
CA LEU A 55 -0.64 16.12 18.63
C LEU A 55 0.78 16.65 18.83
N CYS A 56 1.44 17.10 17.77
CA CYS A 56 2.79 17.67 17.88
C CYS A 56 2.81 19.00 18.67
N LYS A 57 1.79 19.82 18.57
CA LYS A 57 1.63 21.08 19.32
C LYS A 57 1.19 20.88 20.76
N SER A 58 0.64 19.72 21.09
CA SER A 58 0.18 19.40 22.44
C SER A 58 1.37 19.12 23.39
N PRO A 59 1.13 19.01 24.72
CA PRO A 59 2.16 18.58 25.66
C PRO A 59 2.80 17.22 25.35
N LEU A 60 2.12 16.36 24.56
CA LEU A 60 2.66 15.11 24.06
C LEU A 60 3.81 15.33 23.07
N GLY A 61 3.82 16.46 22.36
CA GLY A 61 4.90 16.84 21.45
C GLY A 61 6.29 16.84 22.09
N LYS A 62 6.38 17.11 23.38
CA LYS A 62 7.63 17.06 24.16
C LYS A 62 8.04 15.64 24.56
N LYS A 63 7.15 14.64 24.44
CA LYS A 63 7.38 13.25 24.84
C LYS A 63 7.62 12.38 23.61
N VAL A 64 8.85 12.39 23.07
CA VAL A 64 9.20 11.75 21.78
C VAL A 64 8.67 10.32 21.64
N VAL A 65 8.89 9.45 22.63
CA VAL A 65 8.47 8.04 22.57
C VAL A 65 6.95 7.92 22.56
N ALA A 66 6.25 8.66 23.43
CA ALA A 66 4.79 8.62 23.50
C ALA A 66 4.16 9.15 22.21
N LEU A 67 4.66 10.26 21.68
CA LEU A 67 4.18 10.82 20.42
C LEU A 67 4.40 9.85 19.25
N SER A 68 5.59 9.26 19.14
CA SER A 68 5.89 8.27 18.08
C SER A 68 4.98 7.05 18.16
N ALA A 69 4.70 6.55 19.37
CA ALA A 69 3.78 5.42 19.57
C ALA A 69 2.34 5.79 19.16
N ILE A 70 1.87 6.99 19.53
CA ILE A 70 0.53 7.44 19.15
C ILE A 70 0.42 7.63 17.63
N VAL A 71 1.40 8.28 17.01
CA VAL A 71 1.44 8.45 15.54
C VAL A 71 1.46 7.09 14.84
N PHE A 72 2.25 6.14 15.32
CA PHE A 72 2.27 4.77 14.82
C PHE A 72 0.87 4.12 14.89
N ILE A 73 0.21 4.18 16.05
CA ILE A 73 -1.14 3.63 16.24
C ILE A 73 -2.14 4.30 15.30
N LEU A 74 -2.08 5.62 15.11
CA LEU A 74 -2.97 6.34 14.19
C LEU A 74 -2.76 5.93 12.73
N ILE A 75 -1.51 5.72 12.31
CA ILE A 75 -1.24 5.21 10.95
C ILE A 75 -1.78 3.79 10.80
N LEU A 76 -1.66 2.93 11.81
CA LEU A 76 -2.24 1.60 11.79
C LEU A 76 -3.76 1.61 11.76
N PHE A 77 -4.38 2.51 12.51
CA PHE A 77 -5.83 2.69 12.47
C PHE A 77 -6.30 3.14 11.09
N ALA A 78 -5.60 4.08 10.45
CA ALA A 78 -5.88 4.48 9.07
C ALA A 78 -5.65 3.33 8.08
N ALA A 79 -4.58 2.56 8.24
CA ALA A 79 -4.31 1.38 7.40
C ALA A 79 -5.41 0.32 7.55
N TYR A 80 -5.83 0.04 8.77
CA TYR A 80 -6.97 -0.83 9.05
C TYR A 80 -8.24 -0.31 8.38
N GLY A 81 -8.57 0.97 8.55
CA GLY A 81 -9.73 1.60 7.92
C GLY A 81 -9.68 1.49 6.40
N PHE A 82 -8.58 1.89 5.77
CA PHE A 82 -8.46 1.83 4.31
C PHE A 82 -8.55 0.41 3.75
N THR A 83 -8.02 -0.60 4.46
CA THR A 83 -8.13 -2.01 4.03
C THR A 83 -9.55 -2.57 4.15
N HIS A 84 -10.46 -1.90 4.87
CA HIS A 84 -11.88 -2.26 4.98
C HIS A 84 -12.81 -1.37 4.14
N VAL A 85 -12.23 -0.41 3.41
CA VAL A 85 -12.98 0.55 2.59
C VAL A 85 -12.61 0.41 1.11
N TYR A 86 -11.34 0.14 0.80
CA TYR A 86 -10.82 0.11 -0.56
C TYR A 86 -10.29 -1.25 -0.97
N SER A 87 -10.04 -1.40 -2.26
CA SER A 87 -9.25 -2.51 -2.79
C SER A 87 -7.88 -2.58 -2.09
N GLY A 88 -7.32 -3.78 -1.97
CA GLY A 88 -6.03 -3.92 -1.28
C GLY A 88 -4.93 -3.01 -1.84
N ARG A 89 -4.86 -2.86 -3.17
CA ARG A 89 -3.95 -1.93 -3.85
C ARG A 89 -4.26 -0.47 -3.48
N GLY A 90 -5.52 -0.09 -3.58
CA GLY A 90 -6.00 1.25 -3.23
C GLY A 90 -5.67 1.61 -1.79
N ALA A 91 -5.93 0.71 -0.85
CA ALA A 91 -5.67 0.92 0.57
C ALA A 91 -4.21 1.28 0.85
N PHE A 92 -3.26 0.49 0.34
CA PHE A 92 -1.83 0.72 0.58
C PHE A 92 -1.32 2.03 0.00
N VAL A 93 -1.72 2.35 -1.23
CA VAL A 93 -1.34 3.62 -1.85
C VAL A 93 -1.92 4.80 -1.07
N HIS A 94 -3.16 4.69 -0.56
CA HIS A 94 -3.79 5.75 0.22
C HIS A 94 -3.16 5.94 1.60
N VAL A 95 -2.71 4.87 2.29
CA VAL A 95 -1.88 5.01 3.49
C VAL A 95 -0.59 5.76 3.18
N GLY A 96 0.10 5.38 2.11
CA GLY A 96 1.33 6.05 1.66
C GLY A 96 1.08 7.52 1.30
N ALA A 97 -0.01 7.82 0.59
CA ALA A 97 -0.39 9.18 0.20
C ALA A 97 -0.77 10.05 1.41
N MET A 98 -1.50 9.50 2.39
CA MET A 98 -1.84 10.19 3.63
C MET A 98 -0.57 10.58 4.41
N VAL A 99 0.32 9.62 4.65
CA VAL A 99 1.58 9.87 5.36
C VAL A 99 2.47 10.82 4.56
N GLY A 100 2.58 10.65 3.24
CA GLY A 100 3.29 11.56 2.34
C GLY A 100 2.74 12.98 2.39
N THR A 101 1.42 13.16 2.45
CA THR A 101 0.75 14.45 2.62
C THR A 101 1.11 15.09 3.96
N ILE A 102 1.12 14.32 5.06
CA ILE A 102 1.58 14.79 6.37
C ILE A 102 3.04 15.27 6.28
N MET A 103 3.91 14.49 5.63
CA MET A 103 5.33 14.85 5.48
C MET A 103 5.52 16.15 4.70
N VAL A 104 4.78 16.33 3.63
CA VAL A 104 4.85 17.55 2.80
C VAL A 104 4.25 18.75 3.52
N ALA A 105 3.12 18.57 4.20
CA ALA A 105 2.51 19.60 5.02
C ALA A 105 3.43 20.04 6.18
N ASN A 106 4.20 19.14 6.77
CA ASN A 106 5.27 19.48 7.72
C ASN A 106 6.28 20.46 7.11
N VAL A 107 6.70 20.21 5.87
CA VAL A 107 7.66 21.08 5.19
C VAL A 107 7.07 22.46 4.93
N PHE A 108 5.82 22.52 4.44
CA PHE A 108 5.21 23.78 4.03
C PHE A 108 4.73 24.66 5.17
N PHE A 109 4.08 24.04 6.15
CA PHE A 109 3.38 24.80 7.20
C PHE A 109 4.22 24.99 8.46
N VAL A 110 5.29 24.20 8.64
CA VAL A 110 6.11 24.28 9.86
C VAL A 110 7.59 24.50 9.55
N ILE A 111 8.23 23.59 8.78
CA ILE A 111 9.69 23.62 8.63
C ILE A 111 10.14 24.89 7.90
N ILE A 112 9.60 25.16 6.70
CA ILE A 112 10.00 26.31 5.89
C ILE A 112 9.67 27.66 6.57
N PRO A 113 8.45 27.88 7.11
CA PRO A 113 8.14 29.12 7.82
C PRO A 113 9.07 29.39 9.00
N ASN A 114 9.26 28.40 9.88
CA ASN A 114 10.11 28.54 11.04
C ASN A 114 11.57 28.82 10.64
N GLN A 115 12.09 28.11 9.65
CA GLN A 115 13.44 28.31 9.15
C GLN A 115 13.65 29.70 8.52
N LYS A 116 12.66 30.25 7.82
CA LYS A 116 12.73 31.61 7.27
C LYS A 116 12.87 32.65 8.38
N ILE A 117 12.14 32.49 9.48
CA ILE A 117 12.25 33.40 10.64
C ILE A 117 13.64 33.28 11.28
N VAL A 118 14.10 32.04 11.56
CA VAL A 118 15.42 31.78 12.14
C VAL A 118 16.54 32.43 11.31
N VAL A 119 16.52 32.24 9.98
CA VAL A 119 17.53 32.81 9.10
C VAL A 119 17.47 34.34 9.08
N ALA A 120 16.27 34.94 9.05
CA ALA A 120 16.11 36.39 9.09
C ALA A 120 16.64 37.00 10.40
N ASP A 121 16.40 36.35 11.53
CA ASP A 121 16.91 36.80 12.82
C ASP A 121 18.44 36.72 12.90
N LEU A 122 19.03 35.59 12.43
CA LEU A 122 20.49 35.46 12.36
C LEU A 122 21.16 36.51 11.47
N ILE A 123 20.57 36.81 10.29
CA ILE A 123 21.07 37.82 9.40
C ILE A 123 20.99 39.20 10.08
N ALA A 124 19.95 39.48 10.84
CA ALA A 124 19.77 40.71 11.60
C ALA A 124 20.60 40.79 12.89
N GLY A 125 21.43 39.79 13.19
CA GLY A 125 22.21 39.70 14.44
C GLY A 125 21.38 39.46 15.71
N ARG A 126 20.12 38.99 15.54
CA ARG A 126 19.25 38.65 16.67
C ARG A 126 19.34 37.17 16.97
N GLU A 127 19.14 36.80 18.24
CA GLU A 127 19.02 35.40 18.65
C GLU A 127 17.60 34.88 18.30
N PRO A 128 17.47 33.85 17.45
CA PRO A 128 16.16 33.29 17.12
C PRO A 128 15.52 32.60 18.33
N ALA A 129 14.19 32.63 18.38
CA ALA A 129 13.46 31.88 19.41
C ALA A 129 13.69 30.36 19.28
N ALA A 130 14.16 29.71 20.35
CA ALA A 130 14.58 28.30 20.35
C ALA A 130 13.47 27.35 19.89
N TYR A 131 12.20 27.63 20.21
CA TYR A 131 11.08 26.77 19.83
C TYR A 131 10.92 26.62 18.32
N LEU A 132 11.29 27.60 17.52
CA LEU A 132 11.21 27.55 16.06
C LEU A 132 12.11 26.42 15.49
N GLY A 133 13.32 26.32 16.04
CA GLY A 133 14.27 25.27 15.67
C GLY A 133 13.81 23.89 16.16
N ASP A 134 13.29 23.82 17.39
CA ASP A 134 12.83 22.57 17.99
C ASP A 134 11.63 21.98 17.24
N GLU A 135 10.64 22.79 16.88
CA GLU A 135 9.49 22.35 16.08
C GLU A 135 9.93 21.88 14.70
N ALA A 136 10.75 22.66 14.00
CA ALA A 136 11.24 22.28 12.67
C ALA A 136 12.05 20.96 12.72
N LYS A 137 12.90 20.80 13.74
CA LYS A 137 13.67 19.57 13.96
C LYS A 137 12.75 18.38 14.26
N GLN A 138 11.74 18.53 15.12
CA GLN A 138 10.77 17.47 15.40
C GLN A 138 10.10 16.97 14.12
N ARG A 139 9.53 17.88 13.32
CA ARG A 139 8.84 17.54 12.07
C ARG A 139 9.78 16.88 11.07
N SER A 140 10.98 17.42 10.92
CA SER A 140 12.02 16.86 10.04
C SER A 140 12.42 15.45 10.48
N THR A 141 12.53 15.20 11.79
CA THR A 141 12.83 13.88 12.34
C THR A 141 11.71 12.88 12.02
N HIS A 142 10.44 13.25 12.20
CA HIS A 142 9.32 12.39 11.84
C HIS A 142 9.32 12.07 10.33
N ASN A 143 9.50 13.07 9.46
CA ASN A 143 9.62 12.85 8.02
C ASN A 143 10.76 11.89 7.68
N ASN A 144 11.89 12.02 8.37
CA ASN A 144 13.04 11.16 8.18
C ASN A 144 12.72 9.68 8.49
N TYR A 145 12.06 9.39 9.61
CA TYR A 145 11.67 8.02 9.97
C TYR A 145 10.58 7.44 9.05
N LEU A 146 9.67 8.25 8.55
CA LEU A 146 8.55 7.82 7.70
C LEU A 146 8.94 7.66 6.22
N THR A 147 10.11 8.11 5.80
CA THR A 147 10.52 8.09 4.38
C THR A 147 10.54 6.67 3.79
N LEU A 148 11.20 5.71 4.45
CA LEU A 148 11.28 4.33 3.95
C LEU A 148 9.91 3.64 3.91
N PRO A 149 9.07 3.71 4.96
CA PRO A 149 7.72 3.18 4.93
C PRO A 149 6.86 3.75 3.79
N VAL A 150 6.89 5.07 3.59
CA VAL A 150 6.11 5.73 2.54
C VAL A 150 6.54 5.25 1.15
N LEU A 151 7.84 5.21 0.88
CA LEU A 151 8.36 4.71 -0.39
C LEU A 151 7.89 3.29 -0.68
N LEU A 152 7.95 2.39 0.32
CA LEU A 152 7.49 1.01 0.14
C LEU A 152 5.97 0.95 -0.13
N MET A 153 5.17 1.71 0.60
CA MET A 153 3.73 1.78 0.36
C MET A 153 3.39 2.32 -1.04
N MET A 154 4.13 3.33 -1.53
CA MET A 154 3.93 3.87 -2.88
C MET A 154 4.23 2.88 -3.99
N ILE A 155 5.28 2.05 -3.84
CA ILE A 155 5.64 1.02 -4.83
C ILE A 155 4.90 -0.30 -4.62
N SER A 156 4.12 -0.45 -3.54
CA SER A 156 3.42 -1.69 -3.17
C SER A 156 2.47 -2.19 -4.24
N SER A 157 1.93 -1.28 -5.08
CA SER A 157 1.06 -1.62 -6.21
C SER A 157 1.69 -2.60 -7.20
N HIS A 158 3.03 -2.68 -7.25
CA HIS A 158 3.79 -3.64 -8.07
C HIS A 158 3.99 -5.00 -7.40
N PHE A 159 3.66 -5.13 -6.12
CA PHE A 159 3.89 -6.33 -5.31
C PHE A 159 2.59 -6.84 -4.66
N PRO A 160 1.73 -7.54 -5.43
CA PRO A 160 0.42 -7.97 -4.93
C PRO A 160 0.47 -8.77 -3.63
N MET A 161 1.53 -9.51 -3.37
CA MET A 161 1.70 -10.28 -2.13
C MET A 161 1.62 -9.41 -0.87
N VAL A 162 1.97 -8.13 -0.97
CA VAL A 162 2.03 -7.20 0.16
C VAL A 162 0.62 -6.83 0.65
N PHE A 163 -0.33 -6.63 -0.26
CA PHE A 163 -1.68 -6.17 0.05
C PHE A 163 -2.77 -7.25 -0.05
N SER A 164 -2.44 -8.46 -0.49
CA SER A 164 -3.43 -9.52 -0.72
C SER A 164 -3.78 -10.32 0.53
N ASN A 165 -3.10 -10.13 1.64
CA ASN A 165 -3.40 -10.82 2.89
C ASN A 165 -4.61 -10.18 3.58
N LYS A 166 -5.49 -11.00 4.18
CA LYS A 166 -6.65 -10.54 4.96
C LYS A 166 -6.29 -9.53 6.06
N HIS A 167 -5.09 -9.66 6.62
CA HIS A 167 -4.56 -8.78 7.66
C HIS A 167 -3.43 -7.89 7.11
N SER A 168 -3.56 -7.42 5.87
CA SER A 168 -2.53 -6.63 5.18
C SER A 168 -2.16 -5.33 5.92
N TRP A 169 -3.05 -4.78 6.76
CA TRP A 169 -2.71 -3.66 7.64
C TRP A 169 -1.55 -3.97 8.61
N LEU A 170 -1.33 -5.26 8.98
CA LEU A 170 -0.15 -5.67 9.76
C LEU A 170 1.15 -5.57 8.95
N VAL A 171 1.07 -5.70 7.63
CA VAL A 171 2.22 -5.46 6.75
C VAL A 171 2.68 -4.00 6.89
N VAL A 172 1.74 -3.05 6.95
CA VAL A 172 2.06 -1.63 7.20
C VAL A 172 2.78 -1.46 8.53
N ALA A 173 2.33 -2.15 9.59
CA ALA A 173 2.99 -2.13 10.90
C ALA A 173 4.45 -2.59 10.81
N LEU A 174 4.67 -3.78 10.22
CA LEU A 174 6.00 -4.35 10.08
C LEU A 174 6.92 -3.46 9.23
N VAL A 175 6.39 -2.89 8.15
CA VAL A 175 7.13 -1.97 7.28
C VAL A 175 7.57 -0.71 8.02
N ILE A 176 6.70 -0.12 8.85
CA ILE A 176 7.04 1.06 9.66
C ILE A 176 8.11 0.69 10.71
N ILE A 177 7.97 -0.46 11.36
CA ILE A 177 8.96 -0.93 12.36
C ILE A 177 10.30 -1.17 11.71
N ILE A 178 10.36 -1.92 10.61
CA ILE A 178 11.60 -2.22 9.88
C ILE A 178 12.26 -0.92 9.38
N GLY A 179 11.48 -0.06 8.74
CA GLY A 179 11.96 1.23 8.23
C GLY A 179 12.48 2.13 9.35
N GLY A 180 11.77 2.16 10.50
CA GLY A 180 12.17 2.88 11.69
C GLY A 180 13.49 2.39 12.27
N ILE A 181 13.65 1.07 12.42
CA ILE A 181 14.90 0.45 12.93
C ILE A 181 16.08 0.75 11.99
N ILE A 182 15.91 0.58 10.68
CA ILE A 182 16.95 0.88 9.69
C ILE A 182 17.33 2.36 9.77
N ARG A 183 16.34 3.24 9.89
CA ARG A 183 16.57 4.69 9.94
C ARG A 183 17.26 5.10 11.23
N ASP A 184 16.92 4.49 12.36
CA ASP A 184 17.57 4.70 13.64
C ASP A 184 19.08 4.36 13.57
N TYR A 185 19.44 3.27 12.90
CA TYR A 185 20.83 2.93 12.66
C TYR A 185 21.60 4.06 11.95
N TYR A 186 21.06 4.56 10.83
CA TYR A 186 21.73 5.62 10.07
C TYR A 186 21.76 6.94 10.83
N ASN A 187 20.70 7.29 11.55
CA ASN A 187 20.66 8.49 12.36
C ASN A 187 21.68 8.43 13.51
N ALA A 188 21.76 7.30 14.21
CA ALA A 188 22.74 7.11 15.26
C ALA A 188 24.20 7.13 14.73
N LYS A 189 24.44 6.51 13.58
CA LYS A 189 25.75 6.52 12.91
C LYS A 189 26.17 7.94 12.51
N ASN A 190 25.27 8.69 11.89
CA ASN A 190 25.53 10.07 11.46
C ASN A 190 25.74 11.05 12.63
N ALA A 191 25.16 10.76 13.80
CA ALA A 191 25.39 11.51 15.03
C ALA A 191 26.70 11.15 15.76
N GLY A 192 27.60 10.39 15.12
CA GLY A 192 28.89 9.98 15.69
C GLY A 192 28.78 8.82 16.69
N GLY A 193 27.63 8.13 16.74
CA GLY A 193 27.47 6.93 17.56
C GLY A 193 28.35 5.79 17.10
N SER A 194 29.05 5.15 18.02
CA SER A 194 29.89 3.97 17.76
C SER A 194 29.65 2.88 18.80
N GLY A 195 30.01 1.64 18.46
CA GLY A 195 30.01 0.53 19.41
C GLY A 195 28.67 -0.19 19.59
N SER A 196 28.31 -0.51 20.84
CA SER A 196 27.18 -1.38 21.18
C SER A 196 25.80 -0.84 20.76
N ARG A 197 25.67 0.48 20.61
CA ARG A 197 24.43 1.16 20.21
C ARG A 197 24.03 0.88 18.76
N LEU A 198 24.97 0.44 17.92
CA LEU A 198 24.74 0.13 16.51
C LEU A 198 24.60 -1.37 16.22
N LYS A 199 24.65 -2.23 17.25
CA LYS A 199 24.71 -3.69 17.05
C LYS A 199 23.33 -4.36 16.98
N TRP A 200 22.31 -3.79 17.58
CA TRP A 200 20.99 -4.43 17.69
C TRP A 200 20.07 -4.18 16.49
N GLN A 201 20.26 -3.06 15.77
CA GLN A 201 19.33 -2.63 14.72
C GLN A 201 19.28 -3.62 13.55
N TRP A 202 20.42 -4.04 13.04
CA TRP A 202 20.47 -4.97 11.91
C TRP A 202 19.92 -6.36 12.23
N PRO A 203 20.28 -7.01 13.33
CA PRO A 203 19.62 -8.26 13.72
C PRO A 203 18.12 -8.11 13.93
N SER A 204 17.67 -7.03 14.56
CA SER A 204 16.25 -6.80 14.76
C SER A 204 15.50 -6.56 13.44
N ALA A 205 16.06 -5.75 12.55
CA ALA A 205 15.49 -5.54 11.22
C ALA A 205 15.40 -6.86 10.42
N ALA A 206 16.44 -7.73 10.53
CA ALA A 206 16.44 -9.04 9.89
C ALA A 206 15.35 -9.96 10.46
N VAL A 207 15.14 -9.98 11.78
CA VAL A 207 14.08 -10.75 12.42
C VAL A 207 12.70 -10.26 11.95
N PHE A 208 12.43 -8.95 12.00
CA PHE A 208 11.14 -8.41 11.53
C PHE A 208 10.94 -8.62 10.03
N MET A 209 12.01 -8.57 9.23
CA MET A 209 11.95 -8.90 7.80
C MET A 209 11.61 -10.38 7.59
N ALA A 210 12.20 -11.30 8.35
CA ALA A 210 11.85 -12.71 8.30
C ALA A 210 10.39 -12.95 8.68
N VAL A 211 9.90 -12.30 9.74
CA VAL A 211 8.48 -12.33 10.13
C VAL A 211 7.60 -11.81 9.00
N LEU A 212 7.95 -10.70 8.37
CA LEU A 212 7.22 -10.15 7.23
C LEU A 212 7.16 -11.14 6.06
N ILE A 213 8.32 -11.72 5.69
CA ILE A 213 8.39 -12.71 4.59
C ILE A 213 7.50 -13.91 4.89
N VAL A 214 7.58 -14.48 6.10
CA VAL A 214 6.74 -15.60 6.51
C VAL A 214 5.25 -15.20 6.46
N PHE A 215 4.92 -14.02 6.99
CA PHE A 215 3.53 -13.53 7.03
C PHE A 215 2.93 -13.34 5.63
N ILE A 216 3.66 -12.72 4.69
CA ILE A 216 3.15 -12.50 3.32
C ILE A 216 3.20 -13.78 2.46
N SER A 217 4.04 -14.76 2.83
CA SER A 217 4.17 -16.03 2.11
C SER A 217 3.20 -17.09 2.63
N TYR A 218 2.71 -16.94 3.87
CA TYR A 218 1.77 -17.88 4.45
C TYR A 218 0.44 -17.87 3.68
N ARG A 219 0.00 -19.04 3.26
CA ARG A 219 -1.27 -19.28 2.55
C ARG A 219 -1.98 -20.47 3.17
N GLU A 220 -3.28 -20.34 3.34
CA GLU A 220 -4.11 -21.48 3.65
C GLU A 220 -4.32 -22.30 2.37
N ASP A 221 -3.89 -23.55 2.39
CA ASP A 221 -4.19 -24.49 1.32
C ASP A 221 -5.65 -24.91 1.44
N VAL A 222 -6.50 -24.31 0.63
CA VAL A 222 -7.90 -24.73 0.54
C VAL A 222 -7.97 -25.93 -0.41
N LYS A 223 -8.31 -27.08 0.16
CA LYS A 223 -8.61 -28.28 -0.62
C LYS A 223 -10.01 -28.15 -1.20
N VAL A 224 -10.12 -28.32 -2.50
CA VAL A 224 -11.42 -28.43 -3.19
C VAL A 224 -11.89 -29.88 -3.07
N ALA A 225 -13.15 -30.11 -2.71
CA ALA A 225 -13.72 -31.44 -2.67
C ALA A 225 -13.73 -32.06 -4.08
N GLU A 226 -13.63 -33.39 -4.18
CA GLU A 226 -13.59 -34.09 -5.49
C GLU A 226 -14.81 -33.76 -6.36
N ASP A 227 -15.98 -33.63 -5.76
CA ASP A 227 -17.24 -33.30 -6.45
C ASP A 227 -17.31 -31.84 -6.95
N ASP A 228 -16.43 -30.96 -6.45
CA ASP A 228 -16.34 -29.54 -6.83
C ASP A 228 -15.13 -29.25 -7.75
N GLN A 229 -14.47 -30.30 -8.25
CA GLN A 229 -13.33 -30.15 -9.17
C GLN A 229 -13.79 -29.65 -10.54
N LEU A 230 -13.16 -28.58 -11.00
CA LEU A 230 -13.46 -28.00 -12.29
C LEU A 230 -12.78 -28.77 -13.43
N GLU A 231 -13.48 -28.90 -14.55
CA GLU A 231 -12.99 -29.40 -15.82
C GLU A 231 -12.54 -28.23 -16.71
N SER A 232 -11.91 -28.55 -17.85
CA SER A 232 -11.38 -27.52 -18.75
C SER A 232 -12.45 -26.57 -19.29
N ASN A 233 -13.66 -27.08 -19.54
CA ASN A 233 -14.78 -26.29 -20.05
C ASN A 233 -15.31 -25.32 -18.99
N ASP A 234 -15.38 -25.75 -17.73
CA ASP A 234 -15.78 -24.90 -16.59
C ASP A 234 -14.77 -23.77 -16.40
N VAL A 235 -13.47 -24.12 -16.45
CA VAL A 235 -12.38 -23.12 -16.36
C VAL A 235 -12.45 -22.12 -17.49
N LEU A 236 -12.71 -22.58 -18.73
CA LEU A 236 -12.88 -21.69 -19.87
C LEU A 236 -14.04 -20.71 -19.66
N ALA A 237 -15.19 -21.22 -19.18
CA ALA A 237 -16.37 -20.39 -18.91
C ALA A 237 -16.10 -19.34 -17.82
N ILE A 238 -15.40 -19.72 -16.74
CA ILE A 238 -14.98 -18.79 -15.69
C ILE A 238 -14.05 -17.72 -16.28
N VAL A 239 -13.02 -18.10 -17.00
CA VAL A 239 -12.03 -17.17 -17.56
C VAL A 239 -12.68 -16.24 -18.59
N GLN A 240 -13.56 -16.74 -19.44
CA GLN A 240 -14.33 -15.93 -20.38
C GLN A 240 -15.16 -14.86 -19.67
N THR A 241 -15.82 -15.23 -18.57
CA THR A 241 -16.66 -14.30 -17.81
C THR A 241 -15.86 -13.30 -16.97
N ARG A 242 -14.71 -13.73 -16.41
CA ARG A 242 -13.99 -12.96 -15.39
C ARG A 242 -12.73 -12.25 -15.90
N CYS A 243 -12.15 -12.69 -17.02
CA CYS A 243 -10.83 -12.24 -17.46
C CYS A 243 -10.81 -11.66 -18.87
N VAL A 244 -11.62 -12.22 -19.79
CA VAL A 244 -11.54 -11.91 -21.22
C VAL A 244 -11.95 -10.47 -21.54
N SER A 245 -12.79 -9.82 -20.73
CA SER A 245 -13.13 -8.40 -20.93
C SER A 245 -11.90 -7.49 -21.05
N CYS A 246 -10.82 -7.80 -20.28
CA CYS A 246 -9.56 -7.08 -20.30
C CYS A 246 -8.44 -7.86 -21.01
N HIS A 247 -8.54 -9.19 -21.10
CA HIS A 247 -7.51 -10.10 -21.61
C HIS A 247 -7.89 -10.80 -22.91
N ALA A 248 -8.37 -10.04 -23.89
CA ALA A 248 -8.71 -10.48 -25.23
C ALA A 248 -7.86 -9.80 -26.30
N ALA A 249 -7.90 -10.32 -27.52
CA ALA A 249 -7.30 -9.64 -28.67
C ALA A 249 -7.95 -8.27 -28.92
N LYS A 250 -9.26 -8.17 -28.67
CA LYS A 250 -10.02 -6.92 -28.65
C LYS A 250 -10.73 -6.83 -27.30
N THR A 251 -10.26 -5.93 -26.44
CA THR A 251 -10.82 -5.70 -25.11
C THR A 251 -12.22 -5.09 -25.21
N THR A 252 -13.05 -5.37 -24.23
CA THR A 252 -14.41 -4.78 -24.10
C THR A 252 -14.57 -3.95 -22.85
N ASP A 253 -13.51 -3.85 -22.03
CA ASP A 253 -13.48 -3.03 -20.83
C ASP A 253 -13.21 -1.57 -21.19
N GLU A 254 -13.95 -0.65 -20.55
CA GLU A 254 -13.91 0.80 -20.87
C GLU A 254 -12.58 1.45 -20.47
N ASP A 255 -11.89 0.90 -19.46
CA ASP A 255 -10.63 1.44 -18.92
C ASP A 255 -9.38 0.80 -19.56
N ILE A 256 -9.54 -0.28 -20.36
CA ILE A 256 -8.46 -1.10 -20.88
C ILE A 256 -8.56 -1.22 -22.40
N GLU A 257 -7.73 -0.48 -23.12
CA GLU A 257 -7.74 -0.45 -24.59
C GLU A 257 -7.07 -1.68 -25.22
N GLU A 258 -6.00 -2.21 -24.58
CA GLU A 258 -5.23 -3.35 -25.04
C GLU A 258 -4.99 -4.37 -23.93
N ALA A 259 -4.84 -5.64 -24.27
CA ALA A 259 -4.58 -6.71 -23.28
C ALA A 259 -3.32 -6.42 -22.46
N PRO A 260 -3.43 -6.22 -21.13
CA PRO A 260 -2.33 -5.81 -20.28
C PRO A 260 -1.15 -6.78 -20.35
N GLY A 261 0.04 -6.25 -20.68
CA GLY A 261 1.25 -7.04 -20.87
C GLY A 261 1.18 -8.07 -21.99
N GLY A 262 0.28 -7.89 -22.97
CA GLY A 262 0.07 -8.80 -24.09
C GLY A 262 -0.51 -10.17 -23.68
N VAL A 263 -1.08 -10.29 -22.48
CA VAL A 263 -1.66 -11.53 -21.97
C VAL A 263 -3.07 -11.68 -22.51
N LYS A 264 -3.30 -12.66 -23.38
CA LYS A 264 -4.62 -13.04 -23.89
C LYS A 264 -5.05 -14.36 -23.24
N LEU A 265 -6.35 -14.51 -22.97
CA LEU A 265 -6.91 -15.65 -22.23
C LEU A 265 -8.22 -16.16 -22.88
N GLU A 266 -8.31 -16.07 -24.20
CA GLU A 266 -9.53 -16.42 -24.95
C GLU A 266 -9.68 -17.93 -25.17
N THR A 267 -8.57 -18.68 -25.08
CA THR A 267 -8.53 -20.13 -25.36
C THR A 267 -7.87 -20.90 -24.20
N ILE A 268 -8.21 -22.21 -24.09
CA ILE A 268 -7.56 -23.11 -23.11
C ILE A 268 -6.04 -23.13 -23.30
N ALA A 269 -5.54 -23.10 -24.52
CA ALA A 269 -4.10 -23.07 -24.80
C ALA A 269 -3.42 -21.82 -24.20
N GLU A 270 -4.06 -20.67 -24.32
CA GLU A 270 -3.57 -19.41 -23.71
C GLU A 270 -3.66 -19.44 -22.19
N ILE A 271 -4.76 -19.98 -21.63
CA ILE A 271 -4.91 -20.17 -20.18
C ILE A 271 -3.79 -21.05 -19.64
N LYS A 272 -3.49 -22.19 -20.29
CA LYS A 272 -2.36 -23.06 -19.94
C LYS A 272 -1.02 -22.35 -20.03
N LYS A 273 -0.78 -21.62 -21.12
CA LYS A 273 0.45 -20.82 -21.33
C LYS A 273 0.69 -19.83 -20.18
N TYR A 274 -0.36 -19.18 -19.68
CA TYR A 274 -0.27 -18.16 -18.65
C TYR A 274 -0.69 -18.65 -17.25
N SER A 275 -0.86 -19.96 -17.06
CA SER A 275 -1.34 -20.57 -15.82
C SER A 275 -0.59 -20.13 -14.56
N ALA A 276 0.74 -20.03 -14.63
CA ALA A 276 1.56 -19.55 -13.50
C ALA A 276 1.24 -18.07 -13.14
N LYS A 277 0.97 -17.22 -14.13
CA LYS A 277 0.54 -15.84 -13.89
C LYS A 277 -0.87 -15.79 -13.32
N ILE A 278 -1.80 -16.58 -13.84
CA ILE A 278 -3.18 -16.70 -13.36
C ILE A 278 -3.17 -17.18 -11.91
N LEU A 279 -2.44 -18.25 -11.60
CA LEU A 279 -2.30 -18.76 -10.25
C LEU A 279 -1.79 -17.66 -9.29
N LYS A 280 -0.74 -16.94 -9.68
CA LYS A 280 -0.17 -15.88 -8.85
C LYS A 280 -1.12 -14.71 -8.67
N GLN A 281 -1.74 -14.22 -9.74
CA GLN A 281 -2.47 -12.94 -9.72
C GLN A 281 -3.94 -13.10 -9.29
N SER A 282 -4.59 -14.21 -9.66
CA SER A 282 -6.02 -14.40 -9.38
C SER A 282 -6.31 -15.30 -8.20
N VAL A 283 -5.44 -16.29 -7.93
CA VAL A 283 -5.69 -17.28 -6.87
C VAL A 283 -4.90 -16.94 -5.61
N LEU A 284 -3.58 -16.73 -5.75
CA LEU A 284 -2.72 -16.50 -4.58
C LEU A 284 -2.79 -15.06 -4.05
N THR A 285 -3.05 -14.07 -4.90
CA THR A 285 -2.98 -12.67 -4.46
C THR A 285 -4.28 -11.88 -4.64
N ASN A 286 -5.31 -12.44 -5.25
CA ASN A 286 -6.58 -11.75 -5.57
C ASN A 286 -6.36 -10.38 -6.27
N ALA A 287 -5.18 -10.16 -6.89
CA ALA A 287 -4.88 -8.91 -7.56
C ALA A 287 -5.64 -8.78 -8.89
N MET A 288 -6.06 -9.92 -9.44
CA MET A 288 -6.92 -10.01 -10.61
C MET A 288 -8.20 -10.81 -10.28
N PRO A 289 -9.34 -10.45 -10.87
CA PRO A 289 -9.60 -9.23 -11.65
C PRO A 289 -9.29 -7.96 -10.86
N LEU A 290 -8.93 -6.87 -11.57
CA LEU A 290 -8.63 -5.58 -10.91
C LEU A 290 -9.81 -5.14 -10.05
N ALA A 291 -9.56 -4.84 -8.77
CA ALA A 291 -10.57 -4.47 -7.76
C ALA A 291 -11.80 -5.40 -7.76
N ASN A 292 -11.62 -6.63 -8.18
CA ASN A 292 -12.67 -7.62 -8.43
C ASN A 292 -13.84 -7.12 -9.29
N LYS A 293 -13.57 -6.23 -10.26
CA LYS A 293 -14.56 -5.56 -11.13
C LYS A 293 -15.53 -6.56 -11.78
N THR A 294 -15.05 -7.74 -12.16
CA THR A 294 -15.86 -8.81 -12.78
C THR A 294 -16.53 -9.75 -11.76
N LYS A 295 -16.42 -9.45 -10.45
CA LYS A 295 -17.07 -10.22 -9.36
C LYS A 295 -16.69 -11.69 -9.33
N MET A 296 -15.41 -12.01 -9.49
CA MET A 296 -14.89 -13.38 -9.39
C MET A 296 -15.02 -13.89 -7.96
N THR A 297 -15.74 -14.98 -7.76
CA THR A 297 -16.03 -15.55 -6.44
C THR A 297 -14.85 -16.32 -5.85
N LYS A 298 -14.87 -16.53 -4.54
CA LYS A 298 -13.86 -17.39 -3.87
C LYS A 298 -13.88 -18.83 -4.39
N LYS A 299 -15.06 -19.39 -4.70
CA LYS A 299 -15.21 -20.76 -5.25
C LYS A 299 -14.57 -20.85 -6.63
N GLU A 300 -14.81 -19.86 -7.52
CA GLU A 300 -14.17 -19.80 -8.84
C GLU A 300 -12.63 -19.71 -8.73
N ARG A 301 -12.09 -18.90 -7.81
CA ARG A 301 -10.65 -18.78 -7.57
C ARG A 301 -10.03 -20.09 -7.09
N GLN A 302 -10.70 -20.76 -6.16
CA GLN A 302 -10.27 -22.05 -5.59
C GLN A 302 -10.27 -23.14 -6.66
N GLY A 303 -11.36 -23.27 -7.40
CA GLY A 303 -11.49 -24.25 -8.47
C GLY A 303 -10.46 -24.06 -9.58
N LEU A 304 -10.25 -22.80 -10.02
CA LEU A 304 -9.22 -22.45 -10.98
C LEU A 304 -7.82 -22.79 -10.47
N GLY A 305 -7.54 -22.51 -9.21
CA GLY A 305 -6.27 -22.84 -8.56
C GLY A 305 -6.04 -24.34 -8.45
N ASP A 306 -7.06 -25.09 -8.11
CA ASP A 306 -7.02 -26.55 -8.03
C ASP A 306 -6.77 -27.17 -9.42
N TRP A 307 -7.50 -26.76 -10.43
CA TRP A 307 -7.31 -27.22 -11.82
C TRP A 307 -5.87 -27.00 -12.30
N ILE A 308 -5.28 -25.83 -12.00
CA ILE A 308 -3.89 -25.54 -12.37
C ILE A 308 -2.93 -26.47 -11.62
N ARG A 309 -3.13 -26.71 -10.31
CA ARG A 309 -2.26 -27.58 -9.49
C ARG A 309 -2.35 -29.07 -9.87
N ARG A 310 -3.50 -29.53 -10.35
CA ARG A 310 -3.70 -30.89 -10.88
C ARG A 310 -3.05 -31.10 -12.24
N GLY A 311 -2.34 -30.10 -12.79
CA GLY A 311 -1.65 -30.20 -14.07
C GLY A 311 -2.53 -29.86 -15.28
N MET A 312 -3.67 -29.20 -15.04
CA MET A 312 -4.56 -28.71 -16.09
C MET A 312 -5.12 -29.83 -17.00
N PRO A 313 -5.83 -30.82 -16.42
CA PRO A 313 -6.37 -31.93 -17.18
C PRO A 313 -7.26 -31.43 -18.31
N VAL A 314 -7.25 -32.15 -19.42
CA VAL A 314 -8.15 -31.96 -20.58
C VAL A 314 -9.09 -33.13 -20.57
N GLU A 315 -10.36 -32.91 -20.90
CA GLU A 315 -11.25 -34.00 -21.23
C GLU A 315 -10.64 -34.81 -22.40
N GLU A 316 -10.49 -36.13 -22.21
CA GLU A 316 -10.26 -37.03 -23.33
C GLU A 316 -11.61 -37.18 -24.04
N ASP A 317 -11.66 -36.79 -25.31
CA ASP A 317 -12.83 -36.96 -26.19
C ASP A 317 -13.23 -38.46 -26.34
#